data_a90182fd3650947f5ad0a7c71bcc7527
#
_entry.id   a90182fd3650947f5ad0a7c71bcc7527
#
_cell.length_a   1.000
_cell.length_b   1.000
_cell.length_c   1.000
_cell.angle_alpha   90.00
_cell.angle_beta   90.00
_cell.angle_gamma   90.00
#
_symmetry.space_group_name_H-M   'P 1'
#
loop_
_entity.id
_entity.type
_entity.pdbx_description
1 polymer ?
#
loop_
_entity_poly.entity_id
_entity_poly.type
_entity_poly.pdbx_seq_one_letter_code
_entity_poly.pdbx_strand_id
1 'polypeptide(L)'
;TSALVDKKPLDKSYAMWFAKVKIPAVEQGFVIRHINAMFRRLSFYAHVAGLKRPSDFERHVNRLILSYYATEGWPLPELNAEGFDRTGLKKRIEEAIAHPLYNEGCPFYLEELCSRELKDKWPAERKALGEAAPRFIRVNTLKTTRDELAAALSEEGVVTKSVKGVHTALEVTSNAALFRTLAFREGKFEQQDAGSQLIAPFLEVAPGMRVIDTCAGSGGKTLHLAALMNGKGSLIAMDIEGWKLDELKARARRAGAFNIETRVIDSTKVIKRLYGHADRVIIDAPCSGLGVLRRTADSKWADIQPRLIELKKIQADILERYSRMVKVGGKVVYSTCSILPSENEKQVKAFLANHPGEFVLEAEEHIWPSSGFDGFYMARLRRLETFDATAEANDANDTTSSAPSSQESDKVATAAVNPDNTQADAARANDTVTEPADAATQADNAGTANSTESAGSSENAGTADSAEIGKQD
;
A
#
# COMPACT_ATOMS: atom_id res chain seq x y z
N THR A 1 -2.40 22.60 1.86
CA THR A 1 -3.31 23.29 0.92
C THR A 1 -3.49 22.48 -0.36
N SER A 2 -2.41 22.07 -1.08
CA SER A 2 -2.56 21.36 -2.37
C SER A 2 -3.34 20.05 -2.28
N ALA A 3 -3.22 19.29 -1.20
CA ALA A 3 -3.99 18.07 -1.01
C ALA A 3 -5.48 18.33 -0.76
N LEU A 4 -5.83 19.40 -0.08
CA LEU A 4 -7.24 19.77 0.18
C LEU A 4 -7.86 20.52 -1.00
N VAL A 5 -7.14 21.47 -1.58
CA VAL A 5 -7.64 22.38 -2.64
C VAL A 5 -7.59 21.72 -4.01
N ASP A 6 -6.39 21.24 -4.38
CA ASP A 6 -6.14 20.66 -5.72
C ASP A 6 -6.46 19.15 -5.75
N LYS A 7 -6.86 18.56 -4.63
CA LYS A 7 -7.11 17.10 -4.45
C LYS A 7 -5.94 16.24 -4.94
N LYS A 8 -4.72 16.75 -4.80
CA LYS A 8 -3.51 16.00 -5.11
C LYS A 8 -3.19 15.04 -3.97
N PRO A 9 -2.79 13.79 -4.26
CA PRO A 9 -2.33 12.87 -3.24
C PRO A 9 -1.26 13.48 -2.33
N LEU A 10 -1.27 13.14 -1.04
CA LEU A 10 -0.35 13.73 -0.05
C LEU A 10 1.12 13.50 -0.41
N ASP A 11 1.46 12.30 -0.89
CA ASP A 11 2.81 11.94 -1.34
C ASP A 11 3.32 12.86 -2.46
N LYS A 12 2.49 13.10 -3.49
CA LYS A 12 2.80 14.03 -4.57
C LYS A 12 2.90 15.47 -4.05
N SER A 13 2.05 15.83 -3.09
CA SER A 13 2.10 17.14 -2.43
C SER A 13 3.40 17.32 -1.64
N TYR A 14 3.86 16.31 -0.92
CA TYR A 14 5.15 16.31 -0.21
C TYR A 14 6.31 16.43 -1.18
N ALA A 15 6.37 15.60 -2.22
CA ALA A 15 7.42 15.64 -3.22
C ALA A 15 7.55 17.03 -3.87
N MET A 16 6.42 17.63 -4.26
CA MET A 16 6.40 18.97 -4.84
C MET A 16 6.85 20.05 -3.85
N TRP A 17 6.47 19.95 -2.58
CA TRP A 17 6.78 20.96 -1.59
C TRP A 17 8.24 20.87 -1.14
N PHE A 18 8.76 19.67 -0.84
CA PHE A 18 10.14 19.47 -0.44
C PHE A 18 11.15 19.74 -1.56
N ALA A 19 10.73 19.63 -2.83
CA ALA A 19 11.56 20.09 -3.95
C ALA A 19 11.78 21.62 -3.94
N LYS A 20 10.82 22.39 -3.38
CA LYS A 20 10.87 23.85 -3.33
C LYS A 20 11.49 24.36 -2.03
N VAL A 21 11.22 23.69 -0.92
CA VAL A 21 11.63 24.12 0.43
C VAL A 21 12.65 23.14 0.96
N LYS A 22 13.91 23.58 1.02
CA LYS A 22 15.01 22.77 1.56
C LYS A 22 14.95 22.80 3.08
N ILE A 23 14.42 21.75 3.67
CA ILE A 23 14.45 21.51 5.13
C ILE A 23 15.16 20.19 5.42
N PRO A 24 15.77 20.05 6.61
CA PRO A 24 16.43 18.81 7.02
C PRO A 24 15.50 17.61 6.97
N ALA A 25 16.06 16.48 6.72
CA ALA A 25 15.35 15.21 6.58
C ALA A 25 14.49 14.84 7.79
N VAL A 26 14.99 15.11 8.99
CA VAL A 26 14.26 14.87 10.25
C VAL A 26 12.99 15.71 10.30
N GLU A 27 13.08 16.97 9.87
CA GLU A 27 11.94 17.89 9.81
C GLU A 27 10.92 17.48 8.75
N GLN A 28 11.39 16.98 7.57
CA GLN A 28 10.48 16.41 6.56
C GLN A 28 9.68 15.25 7.14
N GLY A 29 10.33 14.32 7.84
CA GLY A 29 9.67 13.20 8.51
C GLY A 29 8.68 13.64 9.58
N PHE A 30 9.00 14.72 10.33
CA PHE A 30 8.08 15.33 11.28
C PHE A 30 6.82 15.87 10.57
N VAL A 31 6.99 16.68 9.53
CA VAL A 31 5.89 17.26 8.74
C VAL A 31 4.98 16.17 8.16
N ILE A 32 5.56 15.15 7.53
CA ILE A 32 4.81 14.02 6.95
C ILE A 32 3.96 13.31 8.01
N ARG A 33 4.54 12.98 9.17
CA ARG A 33 3.82 12.30 10.25
C ARG A 33 2.62 13.10 10.75
N HIS A 34 2.82 14.39 11.00
CA HIS A 34 1.76 15.23 11.57
C HIS A 34 0.67 15.57 10.56
N ILE A 35 1.01 15.81 9.30
CA ILE A 35 0.01 16.01 8.25
C ILE A 35 -0.80 14.72 8.02
N ASN A 36 -0.15 13.56 7.95
CA ASN A 36 -0.86 12.28 7.85
C ASN A 36 -1.77 12.03 9.06
N ALA A 37 -1.34 12.37 10.28
CA ALA A 37 -2.16 12.26 11.48
C ALA A 37 -3.40 13.19 11.40
N MET A 38 -3.21 14.43 10.94
CA MET A 38 -4.32 15.37 10.72
C MET A 38 -5.31 14.85 9.67
N PHE A 39 -4.82 14.39 8.52
CA PHE A 39 -5.70 13.85 7.47
C PHE A 39 -6.44 12.59 7.92
N ARG A 40 -5.82 11.75 8.73
CA ARG A 40 -6.46 10.55 9.26
C ARG A 40 -7.72 10.86 10.08
N ARG A 41 -7.72 11.98 10.80
CA ARG A 41 -8.81 12.45 11.67
C ARG A 41 -9.31 13.84 11.30
N LEU A 42 -9.36 14.19 10.03
CA LEU A 42 -9.66 15.55 9.57
C LEU A 42 -11.04 16.05 10.04
N SER A 43 -12.06 15.17 10.10
CA SER A 43 -13.38 15.52 10.63
C SER A 43 -13.34 15.91 12.11
N PHE A 44 -12.47 15.28 12.90
CA PHE A 44 -12.24 15.64 14.30
C PHE A 44 -11.71 17.07 14.41
N TYR A 45 -10.63 17.36 13.71
CA TYR A 45 -10.01 18.69 13.77
C TYR A 45 -10.90 19.77 13.15
N ALA A 46 -11.71 19.43 12.16
CA ALA A 46 -12.70 20.32 11.59
C ALA A 46 -13.81 20.68 12.62
N HIS A 47 -14.32 19.70 13.37
CA HIS A 47 -15.27 19.94 14.45
C HIS A 47 -14.65 20.85 15.53
N VAL A 48 -13.44 20.55 15.98
CA VAL A 48 -12.70 21.36 16.97
C VAL A 48 -12.46 22.79 16.46
N ALA A 49 -12.21 22.94 15.16
CA ALA A 49 -12.05 24.25 14.49
C ALA A 49 -13.37 25.02 14.30
N GLY A 50 -14.52 24.41 14.61
CA GLY A 50 -15.84 24.99 14.36
C GLY A 50 -16.22 25.04 12.88
N LEU A 51 -15.65 24.15 12.05
CA LEU A 51 -15.94 24.04 10.61
C LEU A 51 -17.05 23.01 10.39
N LYS A 52 -18.04 23.35 9.57
CA LYS A 52 -19.23 22.51 9.39
C LYS A 52 -19.25 21.74 8.06
N ARG A 53 -18.60 22.25 7.04
CA ARG A 53 -18.64 21.69 5.68
C ARG A 53 -17.25 21.38 5.18
N PRO A 54 -17.06 20.30 4.40
CA PRO A 54 -15.76 20.00 3.78
C PRO A 54 -15.18 21.15 2.94
N SER A 55 -16.04 21.94 2.27
CA SER A 55 -15.64 23.14 1.53
C SER A 55 -15.00 24.24 2.41
N ASP A 56 -15.24 24.21 3.71
CA ASP A 56 -14.64 25.18 4.63
C ASP A 56 -13.19 24.79 4.99
N PHE A 57 -12.82 23.52 4.84
CA PHE A 57 -11.47 23.03 5.19
C PHE A 57 -10.39 23.70 4.35
N GLU A 58 -10.64 23.91 3.06
CA GLU A 58 -9.72 24.54 2.12
C GLU A 58 -9.44 26.01 2.49
N ARG A 59 -10.48 26.72 2.93
CA ARG A 59 -10.40 28.15 3.27
C ARG A 59 -9.80 28.40 4.64
N HIS A 60 -9.89 27.42 5.55
CA HIS A 60 -9.57 27.59 6.96
C HIS A 60 -8.47 26.63 7.45
N VAL A 61 -7.46 26.35 6.62
CA VAL A 61 -6.34 25.44 6.95
C VAL A 61 -5.67 25.84 8.27
N ASN A 62 -5.47 27.14 8.54
CA ASN A 62 -4.88 27.61 9.77
C ASN A 62 -5.71 27.24 11.01
N ARG A 63 -7.04 27.23 10.93
CA ARG A 63 -7.88 26.74 12.02
C ARG A 63 -7.70 25.25 12.27
N LEU A 64 -7.56 24.44 11.21
CA LEU A 64 -7.28 23.00 11.34
C LEU A 64 -5.93 22.76 12.02
N ILE A 65 -4.89 23.52 11.65
CA ILE A 65 -3.58 23.44 12.28
C ILE A 65 -3.67 23.79 13.77
N LEU A 66 -4.32 24.92 14.12
CA LEU A 66 -4.51 25.31 15.52
C LEU A 66 -5.29 24.27 16.33
N SER A 67 -6.32 23.66 15.71
CA SER A 67 -7.09 22.58 16.35
C SER A 67 -6.25 21.35 16.61
N TYR A 68 -5.36 20.99 15.67
CA TYR A 68 -4.40 19.91 15.84
C TYR A 68 -3.47 20.20 17.03
N TYR A 69 -2.79 21.35 17.04
CA TYR A 69 -1.89 21.75 18.13
C TYR A 69 -2.59 21.75 19.49
N ALA A 70 -3.82 22.29 19.55
CA ALA A 70 -4.60 22.33 20.77
C ALA A 70 -4.97 20.92 21.29
N THR A 71 -5.29 20.00 20.39
CA THR A 71 -5.65 18.63 20.76
C THR A 71 -4.43 17.85 21.28
N GLU A 72 -3.26 18.09 20.68
CA GLU A 72 -1.99 17.48 21.13
C GLU A 72 -1.43 18.14 22.41
N GLY A 73 -2.07 19.20 22.92
CA GLY A 73 -1.59 19.93 24.10
C GLY A 73 -0.35 20.78 23.83
N TRP A 74 -0.06 21.10 22.57
CA TRP A 74 1.11 21.91 22.20
C TRP A 74 0.82 23.40 22.25
N PRO A 75 1.85 24.23 22.47
CA PRO A 75 1.69 25.69 22.34
C PRO A 75 1.15 26.06 20.98
N LEU A 76 0.12 26.92 20.95
CA LEU A 76 -0.49 27.35 19.70
C LEU A 76 0.45 28.26 18.92
N PRO A 77 0.77 27.98 17.66
CA PRO A 77 1.59 28.83 16.83
C PRO A 77 0.87 30.14 16.50
N GLU A 78 1.66 31.18 16.23
CA GLU A 78 1.13 32.46 15.74
C GLU A 78 0.69 32.32 14.27
N LEU A 79 -0.54 31.95 14.07
CA LEU A 79 -1.18 31.83 12.76
C LEU A 79 -2.40 32.75 12.69
N ASN A 80 -2.51 33.48 11.59
CA ASN A 80 -3.75 34.20 11.31
C ASN A 80 -4.86 33.19 10.98
N ALA A 81 -5.81 33.07 11.90
CA ALA A 81 -6.94 32.14 11.80
C ALA A 81 -8.22 32.86 12.24
N GLU A 82 -8.72 33.74 11.37
CA GLU A 82 -9.93 34.49 11.62
C GLU A 82 -11.10 33.57 12.03
N GLY A 83 -11.80 33.96 13.10
CA GLY A 83 -12.93 33.20 13.65
C GLY A 83 -12.56 31.90 14.36
N PHE A 84 -11.29 31.66 14.72
CA PHE A 84 -10.91 30.55 15.60
C PHE A 84 -11.24 30.91 17.05
N ASP A 85 -12.31 30.28 17.58
CA ASP A 85 -12.72 30.48 18.97
C ASP A 85 -11.87 29.62 19.91
N ARG A 86 -11.09 30.27 20.78
CA ARG A 86 -10.27 29.62 21.80
C ARG A 86 -11.04 29.28 23.08
N THR A 87 -12.15 29.97 23.36
CA THR A 87 -12.88 29.84 24.62
C THR A 87 -13.66 28.53 24.72
N GLY A 88 -14.28 28.09 23.62
CA GLY A 88 -15.03 26.85 23.55
C GLY A 88 -14.21 25.61 23.16
N LEU A 89 -12.87 25.73 23.08
CA LEU A 89 -11.99 24.72 22.50
C LEU A 89 -12.04 23.38 23.24
N LYS A 90 -11.94 23.40 24.58
CA LYS A 90 -11.99 22.20 25.43
C LYS A 90 -13.29 21.44 25.23
N LYS A 91 -14.43 22.13 25.24
CA LYS A 91 -15.75 21.54 25.01
C LYS A 91 -15.84 20.85 23.64
N ARG A 92 -15.37 21.53 22.57
CA ARG A 92 -15.39 20.93 21.22
C ARG A 92 -14.47 19.71 21.08
N ILE A 93 -13.35 19.68 21.80
CA ILE A 93 -12.48 18.49 21.85
C ILE A 93 -13.21 17.34 22.55
N GLU A 94 -13.85 17.59 23.70
CA GLU A 94 -14.63 16.59 24.42
C GLU A 94 -15.79 16.04 23.57
N GLU A 95 -16.52 16.92 22.88
CA GLU A 95 -17.58 16.54 21.95
C GLU A 95 -17.06 15.71 20.78
N ALA A 96 -15.91 16.06 20.21
CA ALA A 96 -15.28 15.31 19.13
C ALA A 96 -14.80 13.92 19.58
N ILE A 97 -14.28 13.80 20.80
CA ILE A 97 -13.89 12.50 21.38
C ILE A 97 -15.11 11.61 21.61
N ALA A 98 -16.22 12.18 22.08
CA ALA A 98 -17.45 11.45 22.35
C ALA A 98 -18.18 10.99 21.06
N HIS A 99 -17.92 11.62 19.91
CA HIS A 99 -18.60 11.29 18.66
C HIS A 99 -17.77 10.30 17.84
N PRO A 100 -18.23 9.05 17.62
CA PRO A 100 -17.42 8.00 16.96
C PRO A 100 -16.86 8.40 15.60
N LEU A 101 -17.68 9.03 14.74
CA LEU A 101 -17.24 9.41 13.38
C LEU A 101 -16.12 10.47 13.41
N TYR A 102 -16.19 11.41 14.32
CA TYR A 102 -15.12 12.41 14.47
C TYR A 102 -13.87 11.76 15.05
N ASN A 103 -14.04 11.00 16.14
CA ASN A 103 -12.92 10.37 16.84
C ASN A 103 -12.15 9.38 15.94
N GLU A 104 -12.84 8.63 15.09
CA GLU A 104 -12.26 7.66 14.15
C GLU A 104 -11.94 8.29 12.78
N GLY A 105 -12.22 9.57 12.58
CA GLY A 105 -11.93 10.31 11.36
C GLY A 105 -12.68 9.77 10.15
N CYS A 106 -13.98 9.49 10.30
CA CYS A 106 -14.82 8.97 9.24
C CYS A 106 -15.69 10.07 8.62
N PRO A 107 -15.61 10.35 7.29
CA PRO A 107 -16.56 11.20 6.60
C PRO A 107 -17.96 10.61 6.57
N PHE A 108 -18.99 11.46 6.58
CA PHE A 108 -20.38 11.01 6.58
C PHE A 108 -20.75 10.17 5.36
N TYR A 109 -20.26 10.52 4.16
CA TYR A 109 -20.54 9.73 2.95
C TYR A 109 -19.98 8.31 3.05
N LEU A 110 -18.80 8.16 3.70
CA LEU A 110 -18.17 6.85 3.90
C LEU A 110 -18.93 6.02 4.94
N GLU A 111 -19.41 6.68 6.01
CA GLU A 111 -20.29 6.05 6.99
C GLU A 111 -21.55 5.51 6.33
N GLU A 112 -22.23 6.32 5.52
CA GLU A 112 -23.45 5.94 4.81
C GLU A 112 -23.22 4.77 3.86
N LEU A 113 -22.16 4.84 3.03
CA LEU A 113 -21.80 3.81 2.07
C LEU A 113 -21.47 2.48 2.78
N CYS A 114 -20.57 2.53 3.75
CA CYS A 114 -20.05 1.32 4.39
C CYS A 114 -21.06 0.70 5.38
N SER A 115 -21.83 1.50 6.11
CA SER A 115 -22.92 0.97 6.96
C SER A 115 -23.96 0.21 6.14
N ARG A 116 -24.30 0.70 4.96
CA ARG A 116 -25.23 0.01 4.05
C ARG A 116 -24.68 -1.32 3.53
N GLU A 117 -23.38 -1.38 3.18
CA GLU A 117 -22.79 -2.57 2.57
C GLU A 117 -22.26 -3.58 3.59
N LEU A 118 -21.66 -3.11 4.70
CA LEU A 118 -20.98 -3.96 5.70
C LEU A 118 -21.82 -4.23 6.95
N LYS A 119 -22.86 -3.42 7.19
CA LYS A 119 -23.77 -3.58 8.34
C LYS A 119 -23.01 -3.65 9.67
N ASP A 120 -23.24 -4.70 10.44
CA ASP A 120 -22.67 -4.92 11.79
C ASP A 120 -21.13 -5.02 11.81
N LYS A 121 -20.49 -5.28 10.69
CA LYS A 121 -19.02 -5.30 10.58
C LYS A 121 -18.42 -3.90 10.56
N TRP A 122 -19.15 -2.91 10.03
CA TRP A 122 -18.59 -1.60 9.75
C TRP A 122 -17.99 -0.87 10.97
N PRO A 123 -18.61 -0.86 12.16
CA PRO A 123 -18.03 -0.15 13.31
C PRO A 123 -16.61 -0.60 13.67
N ALA A 124 -16.31 -1.90 13.61
CA ALA A 124 -14.98 -2.43 13.88
C ALA A 124 -13.97 -2.02 12.80
N GLU A 125 -14.37 -2.11 11.53
CA GLU A 125 -13.52 -1.75 10.40
C GLU A 125 -13.29 -0.24 10.32
N ARG A 126 -14.30 0.58 10.61
CA ARG A 126 -14.20 2.03 10.70
C ARG A 126 -13.14 2.45 11.72
N LYS A 127 -13.18 1.85 12.92
CA LYS A 127 -12.21 2.09 13.97
C LYS A 127 -10.80 1.74 13.50
N ALA A 128 -10.60 0.54 12.94
CA ALA A 128 -9.31 0.08 12.45
C ALA A 128 -8.76 0.98 11.32
N LEU A 129 -9.61 1.45 10.40
CA LEU A 129 -9.24 2.38 9.34
C LEU A 129 -8.94 3.81 9.84
N GLY A 130 -9.32 4.13 11.06
CA GLY A 130 -8.97 5.37 11.77
C GLY A 130 -7.56 5.34 12.40
N GLU A 131 -6.97 4.17 12.55
CA GLU A 131 -5.66 3.97 13.20
C GLU A 131 -4.49 4.15 12.21
N ALA A 132 -3.28 4.29 12.75
CA ALA A 132 -2.07 4.30 11.94
C ALA A 132 -1.77 2.89 11.41
N ALA A 133 -1.41 2.78 10.13
CA ALA A 133 -1.04 1.52 9.54
C ALA A 133 0.31 1.01 10.08
N PRO A 134 0.43 -0.25 10.50
CA PRO A 134 1.71 -0.88 10.76
C PRO A 134 2.58 -0.92 9.50
N ARG A 135 3.89 -0.95 9.67
CA ARG A 135 4.84 -1.08 8.56
C ARG A 135 5.23 -2.54 8.41
N PHE A 136 4.98 -3.11 7.24
CA PHE A 136 5.36 -4.48 6.93
C PHE A 136 6.32 -4.53 5.74
N ILE A 137 7.27 -5.47 5.81
CA ILE A 137 8.12 -5.83 4.69
C ILE A 137 7.90 -7.31 4.34
N ARG A 138 8.04 -7.62 3.06
CA ARG A 138 8.03 -8.99 2.55
C ARG A 138 9.45 -9.43 2.23
N VAL A 139 9.85 -10.54 2.82
CA VAL A 139 11.13 -11.19 2.55
C VAL A 139 11.17 -11.66 1.10
N ASN A 140 12.26 -11.40 0.41
CA ASN A 140 12.54 -11.97 -0.90
C ASN A 140 13.21 -13.33 -0.77
N THR A 141 12.42 -14.39 -0.85
CA THR A 141 12.89 -15.77 -0.67
C THR A 141 13.79 -16.29 -1.80
N LEU A 142 13.98 -15.51 -2.88
CA LEU A 142 15.02 -15.77 -3.88
C LEU A 142 16.44 -15.49 -3.35
N LYS A 143 16.56 -14.69 -2.30
CA LYS A 143 17.85 -14.15 -1.81
C LYS A 143 18.16 -14.43 -0.35
N THR A 144 17.16 -14.62 0.49
CA THR A 144 17.33 -14.76 1.94
C THR A 144 16.12 -15.40 2.58
N THR A 145 16.28 -15.82 3.82
CA THR A 145 15.21 -16.27 4.69
C THR A 145 14.70 -15.12 5.57
N ARG A 146 13.55 -15.32 6.21
CA ARG A 146 12.99 -14.32 7.12
C ARG A 146 13.91 -14.03 8.31
N ASP A 147 14.51 -15.07 8.88
CA ASP A 147 15.33 -14.94 10.09
C ASP A 147 16.70 -14.30 9.76
N GLU A 148 17.31 -14.66 8.63
CA GLU A 148 18.53 -14.00 8.12
C GLU A 148 18.29 -12.52 7.82
N LEU A 149 17.13 -12.19 7.21
CA LEU A 149 16.78 -10.79 6.97
C LEU A 149 16.57 -10.02 8.28
N ALA A 150 15.88 -10.62 9.25
CA ALA A 150 15.66 -9.98 10.55
C ALA A 150 16.99 -9.69 11.27
N ALA A 151 17.95 -10.64 11.23
CA ALA A 151 19.28 -10.46 11.79
C ALA A 151 20.04 -9.34 11.07
N ALA A 152 20.10 -9.36 9.74
CA ALA A 152 20.77 -8.33 8.95
C ALA A 152 20.19 -6.91 9.19
N LEU A 153 18.87 -6.81 9.28
CA LEU A 153 18.20 -5.54 9.60
C LEU A 153 18.49 -5.06 11.03
N SER A 154 18.60 -5.99 11.98
CA SER A 154 18.96 -5.65 13.37
C SER A 154 20.36 -5.06 13.47
N GLU A 155 21.34 -5.56 12.69
CA GLU A 155 22.69 -5.00 12.60
C GLU A 155 22.69 -3.56 12.05
N GLU A 156 21.70 -3.22 11.20
CA GLU A 156 21.49 -1.88 10.67
C GLU A 156 20.56 -1.01 11.58
N GLY A 157 20.25 -1.46 12.80
CA GLY A 157 19.41 -0.73 13.77
C GLY A 157 17.91 -0.77 13.46
N VAL A 158 17.46 -1.68 12.60
CA VAL A 158 16.04 -1.86 12.26
C VAL A 158 15.45 -3.00 13.09
N VAL A 159 14.52 -2.67 13.99
CA VAL A 159 13.84 -3.67 14.83
C VAL A 159 12.62 -4.22 14.09
N THR A 160 12.57 -5.54 13.98
CA THR A 160 11.45 -6.24 13.32
C THR A 160 10.88 -7.33 14.21
N LYS A 161 9.62 -7.72 13.95
CA LYS A 161 9.00 -8.90 14.55
C LYS A 161 8.31 -9.75 13.49
N SER A 162 8.27 -11.06 13.69
CA SER A 162 7.55 -12.00 12.82
C SER A 162 6.04 -11.75 12.89
N VAL A 163 5.36 -11.93 11.77
CA VAL A 163 3.90 -11.79 11.67
C VAL A 163 3.27 -13.18 11.70
N LYS A 164 2.35 -13.40 12.65
CA LYS A 164 1.64 -14.69 12.76
C LYS A 164 0.79 -14.93 11.50
N GLY A 165 0.87 -16.12 10.93
CA GLY A 165 0.08 -16.52 9.76
C GLY A 165 0.62 -16.02 8.41
N VAL A 166 1.67 -15.17 8.38
CA VAL A 166 2.28 -14.68 7.14
C VAL A 166 3.78 -14.95 7.17
N HIS A 167 4.19 -16.06 6.57
CA HIS A 167 5.57 -16.59 6.68
C HIS A 167 6.63 -15.66 6.09
N THR A 168 6.28 -14.86 5.10
CA THR A 168 7.20 -13.91 4.44
C THR A 168 7.20 -12.52 5.06
N ALA A 169 6.33 -12.24 6.04
CA ALA A 169 6.18 -10.91 6.60
C ALA A 169 7.05 -10.70 7.85
N LEU A 170 7.65 -9.50 7.90
CA LEU A 170 8.19 -8.89 9.10
C LEU A 170 7.49 -7.55 9.34
N GLU A 171 7.04 -7.29 10.56
CA GLU A 171 6.59 -5.96 10.98
C GLU A 171 7.79 -5.15 11.46
N VAL A 172 7.94 -3.94 10.96
CA VAL A 172 8.98 -3.00 11.36
C VAL A 172 8.45 -2.15 12.50
N THR A 173 9.03 -2.31 13.69
CA THR A 173 8.60 -1.62 14.91
C THR A 173 9.45 -0.41 15.25
N SER A 174 10.64 -0.27 14.67
CA SER A 174 11.50 0.92 14.82
C SER A 174 11.17 1.99 13.78
N ASN A 175 11.53 3.24 14.08
CA ASN A 175 11.39 4.35 13.13
C ASN A 175 12.65 4.47 12.27
N ALA A 176 12.93 3.46 11.45
CA ALA A 176 14.13 3.36 10.63
C ALA A 176 13.88 3.68 9.16
N ALA A 177 14.90 4.21 8.48
CA ALA A 177 14.90 4.51 7.05
C ALA A 177 15.20 3.24 6.23
N LEU A 178 14.18 2.40 6.04
CA LEU A 178 14.28 1.07 5.41
C LEU A 178 14.99 1.06 4.07
N PHE A 179 14.71 2.05 3.21
CA PHE A 179 15.24 2.08 1.84
C PHE A 179 16.72 2.48 1.75
N ARG A 180 17.32 2.89 2.88
CA ARG A 180 18.76 3.16 2.98
C ARG A 180 19.57 1.94 3.39
N THR A 181 18.92 0.91 3.92
CA THR A 181 19.58 -0.32 4.37
C THR A 181 20.28 -1.04 3.23
N LEU A 182 21.36 -1.74 3.54
CA LEU A 182 22.06 -2.62 2.60
C LEU A 182 21.11 -3.74 2.14
N ALA A 183 20.34 -4.30 3.07
CA ALA A 183 19.35 -5.33 2.77
C ALA A 183 18.35 -4.91 1.69
N PHE A 184 17.88 -3.63 1.70
CA PHE A 184 17.02 -3.12 0.64
C PHE A 184 17.75 -2.96 -0.69
N ARG A 185 18.93 -2.37 -0.68
CA ARG A 185 19.76 -2.17 -1.90
C ARG A 185 20.09 -3.50 -2.58
N GLU A 186 20.33 -4.53 -1.79
CA GLU A 186 20.55 -5.89 -2.27
C GLU A 186 19.28 -6.63 -2.71
N GLY A 187 18.10 -6.03 -2.49
CA GLY A 187 16.81 -6.60 -2.89
C GLY A 187 16.38 -7.80 -2.04
N LYS A 188 16.79 -7.85 -0.77
CA LYS A 188 16.42 -8.90 0.19
C LYS A 188 14.97 -8.77 0.67
N PHE A 189 14.36 -7.62 0.50
CA PHE A 189 12.94 -7.40 0.84
C PHE A 189 12.26 -6.35 -0.03
N GLU A 190 10.94 -6.37 0.00
CA GLU A 190 10.06 -5.34 -0.54
C GLU A 190 9.11 -4.84 0.55
N GLN A 191 8.75 -3.56 0.54
CA GLN A 191 7.69 -3.08 1.41
C GLN A 191 6.35 -3.53 0.86
N GLN A 192 5.58 -4.27 1.66
CA GLN A 192 4.24 -4.75 1.29
C GLN A 192 3.45 -5.06 2.56
N ASP A 193 2.18 -4.66 2.60
CA ASP A 193 1.28 -5.02 3.70
C ASP A 193 1.17 -6.54 3.88
N ALA A 194 1.05 -6.98 5.13
CA ALA A 194 0.99 -8.41 5.43
C ALA A 194 -0.25 -9.10 4.84
N GLY A 195 -1.39 -8.42 4.80
CA GLY A 195 -2.60 -8.90 4.12
C GLY A 195 -2.40 -9.04 2.61
N SER A 196 -1.74 -8.07 1.97
CA SER A 196 -1.39 -8.17 0.54
C SER A 196 -0.47 -9.34 0.23
N GLN A 197 0.38 -9.75 1.20
CA GLN A 197 1.27 -10.90 1.03
C GLN A 197 0.54 -12.24 0.98
N LEU A 198 -0.70 -12.32 1.46
CA LEU A 198 -1.51 -13.55 1.42
C LEU A 198 -2.07 -13.85 0.02
N ILE A 199 -2.18 -12.84 -0.84
CA ILE A 199 -2.84 -12.99 -2.16
C ILE A 199 -2.03 -13.86 -3.13
N ALA A 200 -0.71 -13.65 -3.25
CA ALA A 200 0.11 -14.42 -4.18
C ALA A 200 0.17 -15.93 -3.83
N PRO A 201 0.36 -16.34 -2.56
CA PRO A 201 0.25 -17.75 -2.16
C PRO A 201 -1.13 -18.37 -2.43
N PHE A 202 -2.19 -17.58 -2.32
CA PHE A 202 -3.57 -18.04 -2.57
C PHE A 202 -3.78 -18.50 -4.02
N LEU A 203 -2.95 -18.07 -4.98
CA LEU A 203 -2.97 -18.50 -6.37
C LEU A 203 -2.40 -19.91 -6.58
N GLU A 204 -1.68 -20.46 -5.61
CA GLU A 204 -1.05 -21.78 -5.66
C GLU A 204 -0.12 -21.98 -6.87
N VAL A 205 0.81 -21.05 -7.04
CA VAL A 205 1.85 -21.17 -8.07
C VAL A 205 2.93 -22.16 -7.68
N ALA A 206 3.54 -22.79 -8.67
CA ALA A 206 4.68 -23.67 -8.50
C ALA A 206 5.80 -23.37 -9.51
N PRO A 207 7.07 -23.76 -9.24
CA PRO A 207 8.16 -23.64 -10.19
C PRO A 207 7.83 -24.30 -11.54
N GLY A 208 8.15 -23.63 -12.64
CA GLY A 208 7.92 -24.13 -13.99
C GLY A 208 6.58 -23.74 -14.62
N MET A 209 5.62 -23.22 -13.84
CA MET A 209 4.32 -22.76 -14.35
C MET A 209 4.44 -21.53 -15.24
N ARG A 210 3.42 -21.36 -16.10
CA ARG A 210 3.17 -20.12 -16.82
C ARG A 210 2.10 -19.32 -16.09
N VAL A 211 2.48 -18.16 -15.57
CA VAL A 211 1.65 -17.29 -14.73
C VAL A 211 1.46 -15.94 -15.41
N ILE A 212 0.26 -15.37 -15.32
CA ILE A 212 -0.04 -14.02 -15.83
C ILE A 212 -0.56 -13.18 -14.67
N ASP A 213 0.07 -12.02 -14.45
CA ASP A 213 -0.39 -10.94 -13.59
C ASP A 213 -0.96 -9.84 -14.49
N THR A 214 -2.27 -9.65 -14.48
CA THR A 214 -2.99 -8.81 -15.44
C THR A 214 -3.11 -7.35 -15.05
N CYS A 215 -2.83 -7.01 -13.79
CA CYS A 215 -2.88 -5.66 -13.24
C CYS A 215 -1.65 -5.45 -12.35
N ALA A 216 -0.47 -5.66 -12.93
CA ALA A 216 0.78 -5.82 -12.19
C ALA A 216 1.22 -4.57 -11.41
N GLY A 217 0.81 -3.37 -11.87
CA GLY A 217 1.29 -2.13 -11.32
C GLY A 217 2.82 -2.07 -11.31
N SER A 218 3.40 -1.59 -10.22
CA SER A 218 4.86 -1.58 -10.01
C SER A 218 5.42 -2.91 -9.49
N GLY A 219 4.62 -4.00 -9.49
CA GLY A 219 5.12 -5.37 -9.33
C GLY A 219 5.09 -5.96 -7.93
N GLY A 220 4.34 -5.40 -6.99
CA GLY A 220 4.31 -5.92 -5.62
C GLY A 220 3.94 -7.41 -5.54
N LYS A 221 2.85 -7.83 -6.20
CA LYS A 221 2.39 -9.21 -6.28
C LYS A 221 3.20 -10.02 -7.29
N THR A 222 3.56 -9.43 -8.44
CA THR A 222 4.42 -10.05 -9.46
C THR A 222 5.73 -10.57 -8.88
N LEU A 223 6.45 -9.76 -8.10
CA LEU A 223 7.70 -10.14 -7.45
C LEU A 223 7.50 -11.23 -6.39
N HIS A 224 6.35 -11.27 -5.73
CA HIS A 224 6.02 -12.34 -4.80
C HIS A 224 5.77 -13.65 -5.54
N LEU A 225 5.03 -13.61 -6.65
CA LEU A 225 4.83 -14.78 -7.52
C LEU A 225 6.16 -15.32 -8.06
N ALA A 226 7.06 -14.44 -8.53
CA ALA A 226 8.39 -14.86 -8.98
C ALA A 226 9.20 -15.58 -7.89
N ALA A 227 9.11 -15.08 -6.64
CA ALA A 227 9.75 -15.72 -5.48
C ALA A 227 9.14 -17.09 -5.16
N LEU A 228 7.79 -17.21 -5.16
CA LEU A 228 7.09 -18.48 -4.95
C LEU A 228 7.39 -19.50 -6.07
N MET A 229 7.60 -19.03 -7.29
CA MET A 229 8.05 -19.86 -8.42
C MET A 229 9.53 -20.21 -8.37
N ASN A 230 10.26 -19.74 -7.36
CA ASN A 230 11.72 -19.90 -7.27
C ASN A 230 12.46 -19.43 -8.53
N GLY A 231 12.00 -18.35 -9.16
CA GLY A 231 12.56 -17.80 -10.40
C GLY A 231 12.44 -18.71 -11.63
N LYS A 232 11.66 -19.79 -11.57
CA LYS A 232 11.51 -20.78 -12.64
C LYS A 232 10.14 -20.68 -13.30
N GLY A 233 10.07 -20.99 -14.62
CA GLY A 233 8.85 -20.84 -15.42
C GLY A 233 8.75 -19.47 -16.08
N SER A 234 7.54 -19.07 -16.49
CA SER A 234 7.28 -17.80 -17.20
C SER A 234 6.24 -17.00 -16.45
N LEU A 235 6.56 -15.76 -16.10
CA LEU A 235 5.67 -14.82 -15.45
C LEU A 235 5.49 -13.59 -16.35
N ILE A 236 4.27 -13.43 -16.90
CA ILE A 236 3.93 -12.28 -17.74
C ILE A 236 3.22 -11.26 -16.85
N ALA A 237 3.80 -10.08 -16.72
CA ALA A 237 3.25 -8.96 -15.95
C ALA A 237 2.67 -7.92 -16.91
N MET A 238 1.37 -7.65 -16.78
CA MET A 238 0.64 -6.75 -17.67
C MET A 238 0.04 -5.57 -16.90
N ASP A 239 0.07 -4.39 -17.51
CA ASP A 239 -0.60 -3.20 -17.01
C ASP A 239 -0.92 -2.26 -18.18
N ILE A 240 -1.91 -1.40 -18.04
CA ILE A 240 -2.23 -0.34 -19.02
C ILE A 240 -1.22 0.82 -18.98
N GLU A 241 -0.54 0.99 -17.84
CA GLU A 241 0.40 2.08 -17.60
C GLU A 241 1.86 1.60 -17.75
N GLY A 242 2.46 1.87 -18.90
CA GLY A 242 3.83 1.42 -19.22
C GLY A 242 4.89 1.86 -18.21
N TRP A 243 4.77 3.06 -17.63
CA TRP A 243 5.72 3.58 -16.64
C TRP A 243 5.77 2.73 -15.35
N LYS A 244 4.64 2.13 -14.93
CA LYS A 244 4.60 1.19 -13.79
C LYS A 244 5.38 -0.07 -14.10
N LEU A 245 5.28 -0.57 -15.33
CA LEU A 245 6.04 -1.73 -15.77
C LEU A 245 7.55 -1.45 -15.86
N ASP A 246 7.96 -0.22 -16.17
CA ASP A 246 9.37 0.16 -16.13
C ASP A 246 9.91 0.19 -14.70
N GLU A 247 9.12 0.64 -13.75
CA GLU A 247 9.44 0.51 -12.32
C GLU A 247 9.53 -0.96 -11.89
N LEU A 248 8.57 -1.79 -12.31
CA LEU A 248 8.61 -3.24 -12.06
C LEU A 248 9.90 -3.87 -12.57
N LYS A 249 10.35 -3.52 -13.81
CA LYS A 249 11.62 -4.01 -14.36
C LYS A 249 12.83 -3.66 -13.48
N ALA A 250 12.86 -2.43 -12.96
CA ALA A 250 13.93 -1.99 -12.08
C ALA A 250 13.92 -2.77 -10.75
N ARG A 251 12.74 -2.97 -10.16
CA ARG A 251 12.55 -3.76 -8.94
C ARG A 251 12.86 -5.24 -9.16
N ALA A 252 12.46 -5.81 -10.31
CA ALA A 252 12.73 -7.20 -10.66
C ALA A 252 14.25 -7.48 -10.75
N ARG A 253 15.02 -6.57 -11.37
CA ARG A 253 16.49 -6.65 -11.41
C ARG A 253 17.09 -6.61 -10.00
N ARG A 254 16.65 -5.68 -9.15
CA ARG A 254 17.09 -5.59 -7.76
C ARG A 254 16.75 -6.86 -6.99
N ALA A 255 15.55 -7.41 -7.17
CA ALA A 255 15.09 -8.63 -6.52
C ALA A 255 15.72 -9.92 -7.04
N GLY A 256 16.41 -9.91 -8.20
CA GLY A 256 16.92 -11.11 -8.86
C GLY A 256 15.83 -11.98 -9.50
N ALA A 257 14.69 -11.39 -9.85
CA ALA A 257 13.56 -12.07 -10.48
C ALA A 257 13.64 -11.90 -12.02
N PHE A 258 14.29 -12.84 -12.69
CA PHE A 258 14.60 -12.75 -14.14
C PHE A 258 13.60 -13.49 -15.04
N ASN A 259 12.62 -14.18 -14.46
CA ASN A 259 11.57 -14.91 -15.21
C ASN A 259 10.33 -14.05 -15.51
N ILE A 260 10.43 -12.71 -15.41
CA ILE A 260 9.33 -11.76 -15.61
C ILE A 260 9.47 -11.11 -16.98
N GLU A 261 8.41 -11.22 -17.78
CA GLU A 261 8.20 -10.46 -19.02
C GLU A 261 7.12 -9.40 -18.79
N THR A 262 7.37 -8.16 -19.16
CA THR A 262 6.37 -7.07 -19.00
C THR A 262 5.68 -6.78 -20.33
N ARG A 263 4.35 -6.60 -20.31
CA ARG A 263 3.55 -6.24 -21.50
C ARG A 263 2.55 -5.14 -21.19
N VAL A 264 2.63 -4.05 -21.93
CA VAL A 264 1.60 -2.99 -21.85
C VAL A 264 0.32 -3.46 -22.54
N ILE A 265 -0.82 -3.23 -21.90
CA ILE A 265 -2.15 -3.49 -22.46
C ILE A 265 -2.58 -2.24 -23.23
N ASP A 266 -2.19 -2.16 -24.50
CA ASP A 266 -2.53 -1.07 -25.41
C ASP A 266 -3.78 -1.38 -26.27
N SER A 267 -4.16 -2.65 -26.35
CA SER A 267 -5.28 -3.11 -27.16
C SER A 267 -5.82 -4.46 -26.68
N THR A 268 -7.05 -4.77 -27.07
CA THR A 268 -7.67 -6.08 -26.79
C THR A 268 -6.93 -7.23 -27.47
N LYS A 269 -6.16 -6.99 -28.54
CA LYS A 269 -5.37 -8.02 -29.23
C LYS A 269 -4.27 -8.60 -28.34
N VAL A 270 -3.67 -7.79 -27.46
CA VAL A 270 -2.65 -8.26 -26.51
C VAL A 270 -3.26 -9.29 -25.56
N ILE A 271 -4.49 -9.03 -25.10
CA ILE A 271 -5.26 -9.90 -24.20
C ILE A 271 -5.63 -11.21 -24.89
N LYS A 272 -6.29 -11.12 -26.07
CA LYS A 272 -6.78 -12.29 -26.82
C LYS A 272 -5.68 -13.29 -27.19
N ARG A 273 -4.45 -12.81 -27.48
CA ARG A 273 -3.29 -13.67 -27.77
C ARG A 273 -2.84 -14.54 -26.58
N LEU A 274 -3.34 -14.28 -25.39
CA LEU A 274 -3.01 -15.03 -24.18
C LEU A 274 -4.12 -15.97 -23.72
N TYR A 275 -5.26 -16.01 -24.41
CA TYR A 275 -6.37 -16.90 -24.06
C TYR A 275 -5.95 -18.36 -24.03
N GLY A 276 -6.28 -19.07 -22.96
CA GLY A 276 -5.99 -20.48 -22.77
C GLY A 276 -4.49 -20.82 -22.58
N HIS A 277 -3.62 -19.85 -22.29
CA HIS A 277 -2.18 -20.08 -22.25
C HIS A 277 -1.57 -20.19 -20.84
N ALA A 278 -2.27 -19.73 -19.80
CA ALA A 278 -1.71 -19.66 -18.46
C ALA A 278 -2.16 -20.83 -17.56
N ASP A 279 -1.25 -21.34 -16.73
CA ASP A 279 -1.59 -22.26 -15.64
C ASP A 279 -2.32 -21.50 -14.51
N ARG A 280 -1.92 -20.25 -14.30
CA ARG A 280 -2.41 -19.38 -13.23
C ARG A 280 -2.55 -17.95 -13.75
N VAL A 281 -3.64 -17.28 -13.34
CA VAL A 281 -3.88 -15.86 -13.63
C VAL A 281 -4.22 -15.14 -12.35
N ILE A 282 -3.58 -14.00 -12.08
CA ILE A 282 -3.98 -13.10 -11.02
C ILE A 282 -4.58 -11.84 -11.64
N ILE A 283 -5.71 -11.42 -11.09
CA ILE A 283 -6.44 -10.21 -11.44
C ILE A 283 -6.55 -9.37 -10.17
N ASP A 284 -5.52 -8.58 -9.89
CA ASP A 284 -5.54 -7.60 -8.78
C ASP A 284 -6.26 -6.35 -9.26
N ALA A 285 -7.58 -6.38 -9.20
CA ALA A 285 -8.45 -5.46 -9.92
C ALA A 285 -8.36 -4.02 -9.39
N PRO A 286 -8.39 -3.01 -10.27
CA PRO A 286 -8.54 -1.63 -9.85
C PRO A 286 -9.84 -1.48 -9.06
N CYS A 287 -9.77 -0.87 -7.87
CA CYS A 287 -10.88 -0.78 -6.93
C CYS A 287 -10.88 0.55 -6.18
N SER A 288 -11.83 0.72 -5.28
CA SER A 288 -11.97 1.93 -4.47
C SER A 288 -10.80 2.19 -3.51
N GLY A 289 -10.03 1.15 -3.16
CA GLY A 289 -8.96 1.25 -2.17
C GLY A 289 -9.45 1.44 -0.74
N LEU A 290 -10.73 1.19 -0.44
CA LEU A 290 -11.29 1.44 0.88
C LEU A 290 -10.70 0.53 1.99
N GLY A 291 -10.07 -0.56 1.64
CA GLY A 291 -9.36 -1.42 2.58
C GLY A 291 -8.02 -0.85 3.06
N VAL A 292 -7.44 0.11 2.32
CA VAL A 292 -6.09 0.67 2.60
C VAL A 292 -6.12 2.13 3.07
N LEU A 293 -7.28 2.65 3.45
CA LEU A 293 -7.48 4.06 3.84
C LEU A 293 -6.60 4.53 4.99
N ARG A 294 -6.14 3.65 5.84
CA ARG A 294 -5.20 4.02 6.92
C ARG A 294 -3.80 4.37 6.39
N ARG A 295 -3.45 3.98 5.14
CA ARG A 295 -2.22 4.37 4.45
C ARG A 295 -2.40 5.61 3.60
N THR A 296 -3.56 5.73 2.95
CA THR A 296 -3.94 6.84 2.07
C THR A 296 -4.99 7.71 2.77
N ALA A 297 -4.59 8.34 3.88
CA ALA A 297 -5.52 9.06 4.75
C ALA A 297 -6.27 10.22 4.06
N ASP A 298 -5.67 10.81 3.03
CA ASP A 298 -6.27 11.83 2.18
C ASP A 298 -7.40 11.30 1.28
N SER A 299 -7.32 10.04 0.85
CA SER A 299 -8.34 9.41 0.01
C SER A 299 -9.70 9.32 0.69
N LYS A 300 -9.75 9.32 2.03
CA LYS A 300 -11.00 9.37 2.79
C LYS A 300 -11.86 10.60 2.48
N TRP A 301 -11.25 11.70 2.03
CA TRP A 301 -11.91 13.00 1.91
C TRP A 301 -12.37 13.32 0.49
N ALA A 302 -12.16 12.39 -0.44
CA ALA A 302 -12.74 12.42 -1.78
C ALA A 302 -13.98 11.52 -1.82
N ASP A 303 -15.11 12.06 -2.28
CA ASP A 303 -16.31 11.23 -2.49
C ASP A 303 -16.04 10.22 -3.60
N ILE A 304 -15.94 8.95 -3.21
CA ILE A 304 -15.64 7.83 -4.11
C ILE A 304 -16.90 7.30 -4.83
N GLN A 305 -18.10 7.66 -4.41
CA GLN A 305 -19.33 7.04 -4.90
C GLN A 305 -19.53 7.16 -6.42
N PRO A 306 -19.29 8.31 -7.07
CA PRO A 306 -19.39 8.41 -8.53
C PRO A 306 -18.42 7.46 -9.22
N ARG A 307 -17.18 7.40 -8.76
CA ARG A 307 -16.14 6.54 -9.32
C ARG A 307 -16.39 5.05 -9.05
N LEU A 308 -17.00 4.70 -7.93
CA LEU A 308 -17.33 3.33 -7.56
C LEU A 308 -18.24 2.66 -8.60
N ILE A 309 -19.14 3.42 -9.23
CA ILE A 309 -20.01 2.91 -10.30
C ILE A 309 -19.17 2.49 -11.51
N GLU A 310 -18.20 3.30 -11.90
CA GLU A 310 -17.29 3.02 -13.02
C GLU A 310 -16.34 1.85 -12.70
N LEU A 311 -15.75 1.85 -11.51
CA LEU A 311 -14.85 0.79 -11.07
C LEU A 311 -15.52 -0.59 -11.12
N LYS A 312 -16.76 -0.70 -10.66
CA LYS A 312 -17.50 -1.98 -10.72
C LYS A 312 -17.74 -2.46 -12.16
N LYS A 313 -17.95 -1.56 -13.13
CA LYS A 313 -18.04 -1.92 -14.55
C LYS A 313 -16.71 -2.41 -15.09
N ILE A 314 -15.61 -1.69 -14.74
CA ILE A 314 -14.25 -2.09 -15.12
C ILE A 314 -13.91 -3.46 -14.52
N GLN A 315 -14.21 -3.68 -13.24
CA GLN A 315 -13.97 -4.97 -12.57
C GLN A 315 -14.70 -6.12 -13.25
N ALA A 316 -15.97 -5.93 -13.64
CA ALA A 316 -16.73 -6.93 -14.37
C ALA A 316 -16.10 -7.22 -15.75
N ASP A 317 -15.72 -6.18 -16.51
CA ASP A 317 -15.12 -6.33 -17.84
C ASP A 317 -13.76 -7.03 -17.79
N ILE A 318 -12.88 -6.65 -16.84
CA ILE A 318 -11.57 -7.30 -16.73
C ILE A 318 -11.67 -8.74 -16.21
N LEU A 319 -12.59 -9.03 -15.29
CA LEU A 319 -12.81 -10.39 -14.82
C LEU A 319 -13.30 -11.28 -15.99
N GLU A 320 -14.22 -10.77 -16.81
CA GLU A 320 -14.71 -11.44 -18.01
C GLU A 320 -13.59 -11.74 -19.02
N ARG A 321 -12.76 -10.75 -19.34
CA ARG A 321 -11.75 -10.89 -20.40
C ARG A 321 -10.49 -11.61 -19.92
N TYR A 322 -10.03 -11.31 -18.69
CA TYR A 322 -8.73 -11.81 -18.23
C TYR A 322 -8.81 -13.25 -17.71
N SER A 323 -9.99 -13.68 -17.19
CA SER A 323 -10.19 -15.07 -16.80
C SER A 323 -9.98 -16.05 -17.96
N ARG A 324 -10.26 -15.62 -19.20
CA ARG A 324 -10.06 -16.44 -20.41
C ARG A 324 -8.60 -16.77 -20.72
N MET A 325 -7.65 -16.03 -20.10
CA MET A 325 -6.22 -16.32 -20.28
C MET A 325 -5.80 -17.64 -19.61
N VAL A 326 -6.57 -18.10 -18.60
CA VAL A 326 -6.28 -19.37 -17.93
C VAL A 326 -6.71 -20.54 -18.82
N LYS A 327 -5.89 -21.58 -18.86
CA LYS A 327 -6.23 -22.84 -19.54
C LYS A 327 -7.28 -23.62 -18.74
N VAL A 328 -7.91 -24.59 -19.38
CA VAL A 328 -8.78 -25.58 -18.72
C VAL A 328 -8.00 -26.27 -17.60
N GLY A 329 -8.63 -26.43 -16.43
CA GLY A 329 -7.99 -26.93 -15.20
C GLY A 329 -7.10 -25.94 -14.47
N GLY A 330 -6.79 -24.80 -15.10
CA GLY A 330 -6.00 -23.74 -14.46
C GLY A 330 -6.83 -22.89 -13.48
N LYS A 331 -6.15 -22.00 -12.72
CA LYS A 331 -6.78 -21.21 -11.66
C LYS A 331 -6.61 -19.73 -11.88
N VAL A 332 -7.65 -18.98 -11.51
CA VAL A 332 -7.70 -17.52 -11.52
C VAL A 332 -7.90 -17.03 -10.08
N VAL A 333 -7.12 -16.06 -9.65
CA VAL A 333 -7.40 -15.30 -8.43
C VAL A 333 -7.86 -13.91 -8.82
N TYR A 334 -9.08 -13.55 -8.43
CA TYR A 334 -9.59 -12.20 -8.43
C TYR A 334 -9.34 -11.60 -7.05
N SER A 335 -8.71 -10.43 -6.99
CA SER A 335 -8.43 -9.74 -5.72
C SER A 335 -8.65 -8.24 -5.83
N THR A 336 -8.98 -7.63 -4.68
CA THR A 336 -9.10 -6.18 -4.52
C THR A 336 -8.53 -5.74 -3.18
N CYS A 337 -8.14 -4.47 -3.07
CA CYS A 337 -7.89 -3.80 -1.79
C CYS A 337 -9.13 -3.03 -1.29
N SER A 338 -10.31 -3.56 -1.54
CA SER A 338 -11.60 -3.02 -1.10
C SER A 338 -12.23 -3.90 -0.01
N ILE A 339 -12.97 -3.26 0.88
CA ILE A 339 -13.79 -3.95 1.88
C ILE A 339 -15.27 -4.05 1.45
N LEU A 340 -15.63 -3.49 0.29
CA LEU A 340 -17.02 -3.44 -0.15
C LEU A 340 -17.46 -4.74 -0.83
N PRO A 341 -18.54 -5.38 -0.37
CA PRO A 341 -19.14 -6.52 -1.03
C PRO A 341 -19.47 -6.31 -2.52
N SER A 342 -19.80 -5.07 -2.89
CA SER A 342 -20.12 -4.72 -4.29
C SER A 342 -18.93 -4.75 -5.24
N GLU A 343 -17.70 -4.68 -4.74
CA GLU A 343 -16.46 -4.82 -5.52
C GLU A 343 -15.86 -6.22 -5.41
N ASN A 344 -16.33 -7.02 -4.46
CA ASN A 344 -15.77 -8.29 -4.02
C ASN A 344 -16.68 -9.47 -4.44
N GLU A 345 -17.29 -10.14 -3.47
CA GLU A 345 -18.10 -11.35 -3.71
C GLU A 345 -19.27 -11.14 -4.66
N LYS A 346 -19.82 -9.92 -4.77
CA LYS A 346 -20.90 -9.67 -5.74
C LYS A 346 -20.39 -9.68 -7.18
N GLN A 347 -19.15 -9.25 -7.44
CA GLN A 347 -18.50 -9.36 -8.76
C GLN A 347 -18.29 -10.82 -9.13
N VAL A 348 -17.75 -11.61 -8.21
CA VAL A 348 -17.48 -13.04 -8.41
C VAL A 348 -18.78 -13.81 -8.63
N LYS A 349 -19.82 -13.55 -7.83
CA LYS A 349 -21.15 -14.20 -8.00
C LYS A 349 -21.79 -13.87 -9.34
N ALA A 350 -21.73 -12.61 -9.78
CA ALA A 350 -22.24 -12.19 -11.08
C ALA A 350 -21.49 -12.87 -12.23
N PHE A 351 -20.14 -12.94 -12.14
CA PHE A 351 -19.32 -13.64 -13.12
C PHE A 351 -19.69 -15.11 -13.22
N LEU A 352 -19.76 -15.83 -12.09
CA LEU A 352 -20.11 -17.27 -12.08
C LEU A 352 -21.53 -17.54 -12.62
N ALA A 353 -22.48 -16.63 -12.36
CA ALA A 353 -23.84 -16.74 -12.88
C ALA A 353 -23.89 -16.59 -14.42
N ASN A 354 -22.96 -15.80 -15.00
CA ASN A 354 -22.83 -15.62 -16.44
C ASN A 354 -22.03 -16.75 -17.11
N HIS A 355 -21.29 -17.56 -16.34
CA HIS A 355 -20.43 -18.65 -16.82
C HIS A 355 -20.77 -20.00 -16.15
N PRO A 356 -22.04 -20.47 -16.26
CA PRO A 356 -22.47 -21.71 -15.62
C PRO A 356 -21.71 -22.89 -16.21
N GLY A 357 -21.02 -23.67 -15.34
CA GLY A 357 -20.24 -24.84 -15.75
C GLY A 357 -18.87 -24.55 -16.35
N GLU A 358 -18.51 -23.29 -16.64
CA GLU A 358 -17.16 -22.94 -17.12
C GLU A 358 -16.18 -22.66 -15.98
N PHE A 359 -16.63 -22.04 -14.90
CA PHE A 359 -15.82 -21.75 -13.72
C PHE A 359 -16.50 -22.23 -12.44
N VAL A 360 -15.67 -22.60 -11.46
CA VAL A 360 -16.10 -22.94 -10.11
C VAL A 360 -15.29 -22.15 -9.08
N LEU A 361 -15.96 -21.64 -8.04
CA LEU A 361 -15.31 -21.02 -6.90
C LEU A 361 -14.72 -22.12 -6.01
N GLU A 362 -13.40 -22.15 -5.84
CA GLU A 362 -12.69 -23.10 -4.96
C GLU A 362 -12.50 -22.56 -3.54
N ALA A 363 -12.19 -21.27 -3.42
CA ALA A 363 -11.95 -20.63 -2.14
C ALA A 363 -12.20 -19.11 -2.24
N GLU A 364 -12.59 -18.52 -1.12
CA GLU A 364 -12.85 -17.10 -0.98
C GLU A 364 -12.40 -16.65 0.41
N GLU A 365 -11.67 -15.53 0.49
CA GLU A 365 -11.21 -14.98 1.75
C GLU A 365 -11.34 -13.47 1.80
N HIS A 366 -11.65 -12.96 2.99
CA HIS A 366 -11.62 -11.55 3.34
C HIS A 366 -10.57 -11.31 4.41
N ILE A 367 -9.70 -10.35 4.17
CA ILE A 367 -8.79 -9.81 5.16
C ILE A 367 -9.34 -8.46 5.60
N TRP A 368 -9.68 -8.35 6.88
CA TRP A 368 -10.31 -7.16 7.42
C TRP A 368 -9.31 -6.24 8.10
N PRO A 369 -9.42 -4.91 7.98
CA PRO A 369 -8.57 -3.96 8.69
C PRO A 369 -8.49 -4.19 10.20
N SER A 370 -9.57 -4.66 10.82
CA SER A 370 -9.65 -5.01 12.25
C SER A 370 -8.75 -6.17 12.64
N SER A 371 -8.27 -6.98 11.69
CA SER A 371 -7.28 -8.05 11.94
C SER A 371 -5.85 -7.53 12.15
N GLY A 372 -5.61 -6.23 11.98
CA GLY A 372 -4.29 -5.59 12.08
C GLY A 372 -3.59 -5.38 10.74
N PHE A 373 -4.11 -5.94 9.65
CA PHE A 373 -3.61 -5.76 8.27
C PHE A 373 -4.46 -4.75 7.52
N ASP A 374 -4.07 -4.39 6.30
CA ASP A 374 -4.96 -3.70 5.39
C ASP A 374 -6.09 -4.63 4.91
N GLY A 375 -7.20 -4.03 4.45
CA GLY A 375 -8.34 -4.77 3.96
C GLY A 375 -8.13 -5.28 2.54
N PHE A 376 -8.35 -6.58 2.34
CA PHE A 376 -8.31 -7.22 1.02
C PHE A 376 -9.41 -8.26 0.89
N TYR A 377 -9.75 -8.51 -0.35
CA TYR A 377 -10.56 -9.64 -0.76
C TYR A 377 -9.83 -10.46 -1.80
N MET A 378 -10.02 -11.78 -1.79
CA MET A 378 -9.51 -12.67 -2.81
C MET A 378 -10.44 -13.87 -2.99
N ALA A 379 -10.69 -14.21 -4.25
CA ALA A 379 -11.44 -15.39 -4.67
C ALA A 379 -10.65 -16.20 -5.68
N ARG A 380 -10.55 -17.50 -5.48
CA ARG A 380 -9.88 -18.43 -6.39
C ARG A 380 -10.90 -19.23 -7.17
N LEU A 381 -10.86 -19.08 -8.47
CA LEU A 381 -11.71 -19.76 -9.43
C LEU A 381 -10.90 -20.80 -10.19
N ARG A 382 -11.48 -21.97 -10.48
CA ARG A 382 -10.89 -22.95 -11.39
C ARG A 382 -11.71 -23.04 -12.66
N ARG A 383 -11.04 -23.01 -13.81
CA ARG A 383 -11.68 -23.22 -15.10
C ARG A 383 -11.93 -24.70 -15.32
N LEU A 384 -13.17 -25.05 -15.64
CA LEU A 384 -13.62 -26.41 -15.91
C LEU A 384 -13.52 -26.74 -17.40
N GLU A 385 -13.52 -28.02 -17.75
CA GLU A 385 -13.79 -28.45 -19.10
C GLU A 385 -15.27 -28.22 -19.38
N THR A 386 -15.58 -27.40 -20.36
CA THR A 386 -16.94 -27.28 -20.87
C THR A 386 -17.17 -28.41 -21.84
N PHE A 387 -18.15 -29.27 -21.55
CA PHE A 387 -18.64 -30.31 -22.48
C PHE A 387 -19.55 -29.68 -23.55
N ASP A 388 -19.11 -28.66 -24.26
CA ASP A 388 -19.90 -28.10 -25.34
C ASP A 388 -19.26 -28.42 -26.69
N ALA A 389 -19.65 -29.57 -27.25
CA ALA A 389 -19.25 -30.04 -28.59
C ALA A 389 -19.79 -29.15 -29.74
N THR A 390 -20.52 -28.06 -29.42
CA THR A 390 -21.14 -27.19 -30.43
C THR A 390 -20.39 -25.88 -30.69
N ALA A 391 -19.47 -25.50 -29.83
CA ALA A 391 -18.69 -24.25 -29.98
C ALA A 391 -17.55 -24.37 -31.02
N GLU A 392 -16.99 -25.57 -31.21
CA GLU A 392 -15.90 -25.76 -32.20
C GLU A 392 -16.38 -25.76 -33.67
N ALA A 393 -17.68 -25.97 -33.91
CA ALA A 393 -18.26 -25.99 -35.27
C ALA A 393 -18.47 -24.57 -35.85
N ASN A 394 -18.56 -23.53 -35.02
CA ASN A 394 -18.84 -22.17 -35.47
C ASN A 394 -17.59 -21.34 -35.80
N ASP A 395 -16.43 -21.69 -35.24
CA ASP A 395 -15.16 -20.99 -35.56
C ASP A 395 -14.54 -21.48 -36.88
N ALA A 396 -14.96 -22.60 -37.41
CA ALA A 396 -14.46 -23.12 -38.70
C ALA A 396 -15.22 -22.59 -39.95
N ASN A 397 -16.33 -21.87 -39.76
CA ASN A 397 -17.20 -21.46 -40.87
C ASN A 397 -17.21 -19.94 -41.17
N ASP A 398 -16.33 -19.15 -40.53
CA ASP A 398 -16.27 -17.70 -40.78
C ASP A 398 -15.06 -17.28 -41.65
N THR A 399 -14.78 -18.07 -42.71
CA THR A 399 -13.78 -17.69 -43.72
C THR A 399 -14.35 -17.34 -45.09
N THR A 400 -15.65 -17.10 -45.23
CA THR A 400 -16.17 -16.53 -46.49
C THR A 400 -17.48 -15.76 -46.25
N SER A 401 -17.40 -14.42 -46.08
CA SER A 401 -18.25 -13.47 -46.79
C SER A 401 -17.90 -12.03 -46.43
N SER A 402 -17.82 -11.26 -47.48
CA SER A 402 -17.55 -9.83 -47.66
C SER A 402 -18.30 -8.89 -46.70
N ALA A 403 -17.60 -7.76 -46.41
CA ALA A 403 -18.01 -6.57 -45.65
C ALA A 403 -19.42 -6.03 -45.98
N PRO A 404 -20.04 -5.29 -45.03
CA PRO A 404 -19.82 -3.86 -45.06
C PRO A 404 -19.58 -3.22 -43.68
N SER A 405 -18.93 -2.09 -43.79
CA SER A 405 -18.63 -1.03 -42.85
C SER A 405 -19.65 -0.75 -41.77
N SER A 406 -19.22 -0.83 -40.51
CA SER A 406 -19.63 0.08 -39.47
C SER A 406 -18.46 0.24 -38.48
N GLN A 407 -17.94 1.46 -38.42
CA GLN A 407 -16.95 1.90 -37.46
C GLN A 407 -17.58 1.87 -36.08
N GLU A 408 -17.34 0.82 -35.33
CA GLU A 408 -17.51 0.79 -33.92
C GLU A 408 -16.11 0.92 -33.28
N SER A 409 -15.92 2.03 -32.64
CA SER A 409 -14.68 2.47 -32.00
C SER A 409 -14.27 1.49 -30.92
N ASP A 410 -13.23 0.67 -31.18
CA ASP A 410 -12.44 -0.07 -30.19
C ASP A 410 -11.68 0.91 -29.26
N LYS A 411 -12.41 1.63 -28.47
CA LYS A 411 -11.84 2.30 -27.31
C LYS A 411 -11.76 1.23 -26.21
N VAL A 412 -10.57 0.67 -26.04
CA VAL A 412 -10.14 0.20 -24.71
C VAL A 412 -10.53 1.30 -23.75
N ALA A 413 -11.35 0.98 -22.75
CA ALA A 413 -11.73 1.93 -21.72
C ALA A 413 -10.45 2.39 -21.03
N THR A 414 -9.84 3.44 -21.59
CA THR A 414 -8.75 4.21 -21.01
C THR A 414 -9.38 5.12 -19.96
N ALA A 415 -9.99 4.55 -18.94
CA ALA A 415 -10.25 5.26 -17.73
C ALA A 415 -8.91 5.33 -16.98
N ALA A 416 -8.03 6.19 -17.49
CA ALA A 416 -6.93 6.71 -16.70
C ALA A 416 -7.56 7.35 -15.48
N VAL A 417 -7.28 6.82 -14.37
CA VAL A 417 -6.99 7.38 -13.04
C VAL A 417 -7.18 6.28 -12.04
N ASN A 418 -6.11 5.64 -11.77
CA ASN A 418 -5.92 4.92 -10.54
C ASN A 418 -5.68 5.96 -9.44
N PRO A 419 -6.40 5.97 -8.33
CA PRO A 419 -5.76 6.39 -7.11
C PRO A 419 -4.72 5.31 -6.88
N ASP A 420 -3.49 5.67 -7.15
CA ASP A 420 -2.29 4.88 -7.04
C ASP A 420 -2.44 3.72 -6.08
N ASN A 421 -2.24 2.50 -6.58
CA ASN A 421 -1.91 1.35 -5.75
C ASN A 421 -0.47 1.57 -5.25
N THR A 422 -0.29 2.68 -4.54
CA THR A 422 0.96 3.26 -4.10
C THR A 422 1.38 2.76 -2.74
N GLN A 423 1.33 1.43 -2.55
CA GLN A 423 2.09 0.85 -1.45
C GLN A 423 3.60 1.13 -1.62
N ALA A 424 4.08 1.27 -2.85
CA ALA A 424 5.46 1.62 -3.14
C ALA A 424 5.73 3.14 -3.05
N ASP A 425 4.78 3.99 -3.46
CA ASP A 425 4.98 5.45 -3.47
C ASP A 425 4.74 6.08 -2.08
N ALA A 426 3.81 5.55 -1.27
CA ALA A 426 3.70 5.95 0.13
C ALA A 426 4.96 5.61 0.94
N ALA A 427 5.68 4.56 0.52
CA ALA A 427 6.98 4.21 1.06
C ALA A 427 8.07 5.21 0.69
N ARG A 428 8.07 5.72 -0.55
CA ARG A 428 9.03 6.73 -1.00
C ARG A 428 8.82 8.09 -0.33
N ALA A 429 7.58 8.51 -0.09
CA ALA A 429 7.31 9.78 0.58
C ALA A 429 7.82 9.83 2.02
N ASN A 430 7.88 8.69 2.71
CA ASN A 430 8.43 8.62 4.06
C ASN A 430 9.97 8.55 4.11
N ASP A 431 10.65 8.21 2.99
CA ASP A 431 12.10 7.99 2.96
C ASP A 431 12.85 8.84 1.91
N THR A 432 12.19 9.73 1.15
CA THR A 432 12.86 10.71 0.27
C THR A 432 13.59 11.83 1.04
N VAL A 433 13.87 11.55 2.28
CA VAL A 433 14.71 12.36 3.13
C VAL A 433 16.17 12.05 2.76
N THR A 434 16.72 12.79 1.81
CA THR A 434 18.16 12.77 1.52
C THR A 434 18.90 13.61 2.56
N GLU A 435 19.68 12.97 3.42
CA GLU A 435 20.77 13.68 4.09
C GLU A 435 21.89 13.99 3.09
N PRO A 436 22.51 15.15 3.16
CA PRO A 436 23.76 15.38 2.45
C PRO A 436 24.84 14.47 3.02
N ALA A 437 25.67 13.91 2.15
CA ALA A 437 26.86 13.17 2.52
C ALA A 437 27.71 14.05 3.48
N ASP A 438 28.11 13.49 4.61
CA ASP A 438 29.15 14.04 5.46
C ASP A 438 30.40 14.25 4.63
N ALA A 439 30.75 15.52 4.40
CA ALA A 439 32.07 15.91 3.99
C ALA A 439 32.98 15.66 5.18
N ALA A 440 33.70 14.54 5.17
CA ALA A 440 34.83 14.31 6.05
C ALA A 440 35.87 15.39 5.79
N THR A 441 36.00 16.32 6.72
CA THR A 441 37.07 17.27 6.79
C THR A 441 38.34 16.49 7.12
N GLN A 442 39.16 16.28 6.12
CA GLN A 442 40.61 16.07 6.31
C GLN A 442 41.18 17.43 6.73
N ALA A 443 41.53 17.56 7.99
CA ALA A 443 42.44 18.60 8.45
C ALA A 443 43.85 18.01 8.48
N ASP A 444 44.66 18.50 7.57
CA ASP A 444 46.08 18.24 7.48
C ASP A 444 46.83 18.70 8.73
N ASN A 445 47.71 17.81 9.19
CA ASN A 445 48.69 17.96 10.21
C ASN A 445 49.86 18.81 9.68
N ALA A 446 50.10 19.97 10.25
CA ALA A 446 51.39 20.67 10.11
C ALA A 446 51.78 21.35 11.43
N GLY A 447 52.71 20.75 12.04
CA GLY A 447 53.81 21.07 12.94
C GLY A 447 53.89 22.40 13.67
N THR A 448 54.22 22.36 14.94
CA THR A 448 55.54 22.71 15.47
C THR A 448 55.57 22.67 17.00
N ALA A 449 56.65 22.15 17.47
CA ALA A 449 57.19 22.03 18.80
C ALA A 449 57.07 23.25 19.72
N ASN A 450 56.94 23.11 21.04
CA ASN A 450 58.04 23.23 21.99
C ASN A 450 57.57 23.22 23.46
N SER A 451 58.29 22.41 24.28
CA SER A 451 58.82 22.64 25.64
C SER A 451 57.83 23.12 26.73
N THR A 452 57.77 22.60 27.91
CA THR A 452 58.71 22.23 28.97
C THR A 452 57.92 21.94 30.26
N GLU A 453 58.38 20.89 31.01
CA GLU A 453 58.49 20.80 32.48
C GLU A 453 57.26 21.17 33.38
N SER A 454 56.88 20.47 34.43
CA SER A 454 57.55 19.64 35.41
C SER A 454 56.58 19.02 36.41
N ALA A 455 56.88 17.84 36.85
CA ALA A 455 57.01 17.37 38.24
C ALA A 455 55.78 17.37 39.21
N GLY A 456 55.61 16.21 39.83
CA GLY A 456 55.18 16.06 41.22
C GLY A 456 54.10 15.02 41.41
N SER A 457 54.45 13.69 41.56
CA SER A 457 54.46 12.90 42.81
C SER A 457 53.26 13.13 43.74
N SER A 458 52.54 12.15 44.23
CA SER A 458 52.81 10.95 44.98
C SER A 458 51.47 10.32 45.41
N GLU A 459 51.37 8.97 45.33
CA GLU A 459 51.08 8.06 46.45
C GLU A 459 49.83 8.32 47.31
N ASN A 460 48.94 7.39 47.55
CA ASN A 460 49.02 6.10 48.26
C ASN A 460 47.61 5.51 48.42
N ALA A 461 47.32 4.27 48.04
CA ALA A 461 47.17 3.10 48.92
C ALA A 461 46.00 3.09 49.92
N GLY A 462 45.27 2.00 49.89
CA GLY A 462 44.59 1.43 51.03
C GLY A 462 43.19 0.84 50.71
N THR A 463 43.18 -0.43 50.30
CA THR A 463 42.72 -1.64 51.01
C THR A 463 41.29 -1.68 51.55
N ALA A 464 40.55 -2.67 50.97
CA ALA A 464 39.83 -3.77 51.63
C ALA A 464 38.71 -3.40 52.65
N ASP A 465 37.54 -4.00 52.58
CA ASP A 465 37.17 -5.35 52.98
C ASP A 465 35.65 -5.56 52.92
N SER A 466 35.26 -6.67 52.45
CA SER A 466 34.34 -7.68 52.88
C SER A 466 32.94 -7.37 53.47
N ALA A 467 32.07 -8.27 53.04
CA ALA A 467 30.99 -9.00 53.77
C ALA A 467 29.59 -8.38 53.68
N GLU A 468 28.72 -9.07 53.03
CA GLU A 468 27.89 -10.28 53.34
C GLU A 468 26.49 -9.94 53.97
N ILE A 469 25.52 -10.60 53.36
CA ILE A 469 24.33 -11.23 53.97
C ILE A 469 23.08 -10.36 54.18
N GLY A 470 21.99 -10.86 53.61
CA GLY A 470 20.66 -10.78 54.23
C GLY A 470 19.48 -10.75 53.30
N LYS A 471 19.01 -11.88 52.97
CA LYS A 471 17.71 -12.41 52.60
C LYS A 471 16.47 -11.77 53.22
N GLN A 472 15.38 -11.98 52.47
CA GLN A 472 13.94 -12.08 52.87
C GLN A 472 13.23 -10.72 53.03
N ASP A 473 12.11 -10.44 52.37
CA ASP A 473 10.93 -11.28 52.01
C ASP A 473 10.38 -10.95 50.63
#